data_3c5c7437193c9747fb16f9b6d615c02a
#
_entry.id   3c5c7437193c9747fb16f9b6d615c02a
#
_cell.length_a   1.000
_cell.length_b   1.000
_cell.length_c   1.000
_cell.angle_alpha   90.00
_cell.angle_beta   90.00
_cell.angle_gamma   90.00
#
_symmetry.space_group_name_H-M   'P 1'
#
loop_
_entity.id
_entity.type
_entity.pdbx_description
1 polymer ?
#
loop_
_entity_poly.entity_id
_entity_poly.type
_entity_poly.pdbx_seq_one_letter_code
_entity_poly.pdbx_strand_id
1 'polypeptide(L)'
;MGSRRSGGLSRGTRKATSSLFSRRLSAPDSDIDLRQHLARELHDRVAQTLSTMLIDLERFKSDQTGRAGVLSQVDLLQQWTRDALANLRDIAYDLRGPEPVEAGDFPTALRTGLLEPFAKRTGIEVRMVVAEGWPEHLPAAAALDLYRIVQEALQNAYRHSSARTIEVSLGRSRIRGAIEITVTDDGIGLPVMGELRPGHGLIGMRERAAMLGGGLVTEPSASGGTAIRVAIPIV
;
A
#
# COMPACT_ATOMS: atom_id res chain seq x y z
N MET A 1 -43.92 66.24 -46.51
CA MET A 1 -44.84 65.13 -46.74
C MET A 1 -44.05 63.83 -46.62
N GLY A 2 -44.32 63.10 -45.66
CA GLY A 2 -44.64 61.71 -45.49
C GLY A 2 -43.43 60.90 -45.07
N SER A 3 -43.34 60.56 -43.88
CA SER A 3 -43.97 59.44 -43.19
C SER A 3 -43.07 58.21 -43.05
N ARG A 4 -42.59 57.94 -41.81
CA ARG A 4 -42.76 56.65 -41.06
C ARG A 4 -42.04 55.44 -41.59
N ARG A 5 -41.43 54.53 -40.80
CA ARG A 5 -41.72 53.84 -39.49
C ARG A 5 -40.45 53.07 -39.13
N SER A 6 -39.90 53.16 -37.94
CA SER A 6 -40.10 52.24 -36.79
C SER A 6 -40.01 50.75 -37.14
N GLY A 7 -39.06 50.11 -36.56
CA GLY A 7 -38.96 48.66 -36.49
C GLY A 7 -37.84 48.27 -35.54
N GLY A 8 -38.20 48.07 -34.28
CA GLY A 8 -37.33 47.46 -33.31
C GLY A 8 -37.28 45.96 -33.51
N LEU A 9 -36.13 45.40 -33.30
CA LEU A 9 -35.91 43.97 -33.15
C LEU A 9 -34.83 43.80 -32.10
N SER A 10 -35.30 43.48 -30.94
CA SER A 10 -35.22 42.18 -30.33
C SER A 10 -33.88 41.87 -29.69
N ARG A 11 -33.81 42.22 -28.41
CA ARG A 11 -32.87 41.57 -27.45
C ARG A 11 -33.27 40.10 -27.30
N GLY A 12 -32.37 39.19 -27.65
CA GLY A 12 -32.62 37.78 -27.36
C GLY A 12 -31.64 36.84 -28.04
N THR A 13 -30.38 36.85 -27.65
CA THR A 13 -29.49 35.67 -27.81
C THR A 13 -28.12 35.93 -27.15
N ARG A 14 -28.13 36.06 -25.83
CA ARG A 14 -26.88 35.95 -25.01
C ARG A 14 -27.17 35.22 -23.71
N LYS A 15 -27.69 33.99 -23.80
CA LYS A 15 -27.87 33.12 -22.63
C LYS A 15 -27.70 31.63 -22.93
N ALA A 16 -26.95 31.27 -23.95
CA ALA A 16 -26.76 29.84 -24.31
C ALA A 16 -25.29 29.38 -24.37
N THR A 17 -24.32 30.20 -24.02
CA THR A 17 -22.90 29.80 -24.08
C THR A 17 -22.22 29.70 -22.72
N SER A 18 -22.93 29.92 -21.62
CA SER A 18 -22.37 29.83 -20.26
C SER A 18 -22.61 28.47 -19.58
N SER A 19 -23.42 27.58 -20.16
CA SER A 19 -23.78 26.30 -19.52
C SER A 19 -22.95 25.11 -19.99
N LEU A 20 -22.12 25.28 -21.03
CA LEU A 20 -21.28 24.21 -21.56
C LEU A 20 -19.82 24.22 -21.01
N PHE A 21 -19.43 25.26 -20.28
CA PHE A 21 -18.10 25.34 -19.68
C PHE A 21 -18.05 24.89 -18.21
N SER A 22 -19.20 24.68 -17.55
CA SER A 22 -19.28 24.24 -16.15
C SER A 22 -19.33 22.71 -15.97
N ARG A 23 -19.18 21.93 -17.05
CA ARG A 23 -19.25 20.43 -16.99
C ARG A 23 -17.95 19.70 -17.30
N ARG A 24 -16.81 20.37 -17.23
CA ARG A 24 -15.49 19.76 -17.50
C ARG A 24 -14.50 19.79 -16.33
N LEU A 25 -14.98 19.90 -15.10
CA LEU A 25 -14.12 19.83 -13.89
C LEU A 25 -14.55 18.73 -12.91
N SER A 26 -15.24 17.67 -13.38
CA SER A 26 -15.66 16.53 -12.55
C SER A 26 -15.05 15.21 -13.01
N ALA A 27 -13.90 15.21 -13.67
CA ALA A 27 -13.26 13.97 -14.15
C ALA A 27 -12.34 13.26 -13.14
N PRO A 28 -11.74 13.88 -12.11
CA PRO A 28 -10.94 13.14 -11.14
C PRO A 28 -11.77 12.33 -10.13
N ASP A 29 -12.95 12.78 -9.71
CA ASP A 29 -13.74 12.09 -8.69
C ASP A 29 -14.32 10.74 -9.19
N SER A 30 -14.72 10.67 -10.46
CA SER A 30 -15.28 9.43 -11.03
C SER A 30 -14.25 8.30 -11.19
N ASP A 31 -12.99 8.61 -11.38
CA ASP A 31 -11.92 7.61 -11.54
C ASP A 31 -11.50 7.04 -10.18
N ILE A 32 -11.49 7.86 -9.14
CA ILE A 32 -11.25 7.45 -7.75
C ILE A 32 -12.40 6.58 -7.25
N ASP A 33 -13.65 6.98 -7.49
CA ASP A 33 -14.83 6.21 -7.11
C ASP A 33 -14.89 4.87 -7.85
N LEU A 34 -14.53 4.82 -9.14
CA LEU A 34 -14.46 3.59 -9.92
C LEU A 34 -13.38 2.63 -9.38
N ARG A 35 -12.19 3.14 -9.06
CA ARG A 35 -11.11 2.34 -8.48
C ARG A 35 -11.49 1.78 -7.11
N GLN A 36 -12.11 2.58 -6.25
CA GLN A 36 -12.60 2.13 -4.96
C GLN A 36 -13.74 1.11 -5.07
N HIS A 37 -14.59 1.24 -6.07
CA HIS A 37 -15.67 0.28 -6.34
C HIS A 37 -15.09 -1.05 -6.84
N LEU A 38 -14.17 -1.02 -7.81
CA LEU A 38 -13.47 -2.20 -8.31
C LEU A 38 -12.68 -2.91 -7.21
N ALA A 39 -12.02 -2.16 -6.32
CA ALA A 39 -11.31 -2.72 -5.19
C ALA A 39 -12.23 -3.51 -4.25
N ARG A 40 -13.43 -2.97 -3.98
CA ARG A 40 -14.43 -3.65 -3.14
C ARG A 40 -14.99 -4.89 -3.83
N GLU A 41 -15.35 -4.81 -5.11
CA GLU A 41 -15.84 -5.96 -5.86
C GLU A 41 -14.81 -7.09 -6.01
N LEU A 42 -13.55 -6.75 -6.26
CA LEU A 42 -12.46 -7.72 -6.28
C LEU A 42 -12.29 -8.39 -4.91
N HIS A 43 -12.28 -7.59 -3.84
CA HIS A 43 -12.16 -8.12 -2.49
C HIS A 43 -13.32 -9.06 -2.14
N ASP A 44 -14.56 -8.65 -2.42
CA ASP A 44 -15.75 -9.40 -2.01
C ASP A 44 -15.92 -10.67 -2.83
N ARG A 45 -15.74 -10.65 -4.15
CA ARG A 45 -15.95 -11.82 -5.01
C ARG A 45 -14.77 -12.79 -4.99
N VAL A 46 -13.56 -12.29 -5.20
CA VAL A 46 -12.39 -13.18 -5.36
C VAL A 46 -11.87 -13.66 -4.02
N ALA A 47 -11.81 -12.79 -3.00
CA ALA A 47 -11.43 -13.20 -1.66
C ALA A 47 -12.41 -14.22 -1.07
N GLN A 48 -13.71 -14.05 -1.34
CA GLN A 48 -14.73 -15.00 -0.88
C GLN A 48 -14.60 -16.35 -1.60
N THR A 49 -14.35 -16.36 -2.91
CA THR A 49 -14.11 -17.60 -3.67
C THR A 49 -12.89 -18.36 -3.17
N LEU A 50 -11.76 -17.67 -2.99
CA LEU A 50 -10.53 -18.29 -2.50
C LEU A 50 -10.66 -18.75 -1.05
N SER A 51 -11.43 -18.04 -0.21
CA SER A 51 -11.72 -18.47 1.16
C SER A 51 -12.56 -19.76 1.19
N THR A 52 -13.54 -19.87 0.30
CA THR A 52 -14.33 -21.11 0.14
C THR A 52 -13.45 -22.25 -0.33
N MET A 53 -12.57 -22.04 -1.32
CA MET A 53 -11.63 -23.06 -1.78
C MET A 53 -10.69 -23.53 -0.66
N LEU A 54 -10.23 -22.65 0.21
CA LEU A 54 -9.42 -23.03 1.38
C LEU A 54 -10.19 -23.96 2.32
N ILE A 55 -11.45 -23.63 2.62
CA ILE A 55 -12.30 -24.45 3.49
C ILE A 55 -12.52 -25.84 2.87
N ASP A 56 -12.76 -25.90 1.55
CA ASP A 56 -12.96 -27.17 0.84
C ASP A 56 -11.68 -28.03 0.81
N LEU A 57 -10.51 -27.39 0.62
CA LEU A 57 -9.21 -28.07 0.71
C LEU A 57 -8.93 -28.59 2.13
N GLU A 58 -9.31 -27.85 3.19
CA GLU A 58 -9.19 -28.30 4.58
C GLU A 58 -10.07 -29.53 4.86
N ARG A 59 -11.32 -29.52 4.36
CA ARG A 59 -12.22 -30.67 4.44
C ARG A 59 -11.65 -31.87 3.70
N PHE A 60 -11.21 -31.69 2.46
CA PHE A 60 -10.60 -32.73 1.64
C PHE A 60 -9.38 -33.34 2.33
N LYS A 61 -8.53 -32.52 2.96
CA LYS A 61 -7.39 -32.97 3.74
C LYS A 61 -7.80 -33.81 4.94
N SER A 62 -8.84 -33.40 5.66
CA SER A 62 -9.38 -34.13 6.81
C SER A 62 -9.94 -35.50 6.46
N ASP A 63 -10.50 -35.66 5.25
CA ASP A 63 -11.10 -36.90 4.78
C ASP A 63 -10.05 -37.90 4.21
N GLN A 64 -8.83 -37.47 3.93
CA GLN A 64 -7.75 -38.28 3.31
C GLN A 64 -6.76 -38.85 4.35
N THR A 65 -7.23 -39.66 5.28
CA THR A 65 -6.36 -40.38 6.20
C THR A 65 -5.65 -41.54 5.48
N GLY A 66 -4.34 -41.38 5.19
CA GLY A 66 -3.47 -42.48 4.74
C GLY A 66 -2.68 -42.29 3.44
N ARG A 67 -2.73 -41.13 2.79
CA ARG A 67 -1.97 -40.83 1.57
C ARG A 67 -1.08 -39.61 1.75
N ALA A 68 0.09 -39.78 2.34
CA ALA A 68 1.06 -38.71 2.60
C ALA A 68 1.35 -37.80 1.39
N GLY A 69 1.43 -38.36 0.17
CA GLY A 69 1.66 -37.60 -1.06
C GLY A 69 0.51 -36.70 -1.45
N VAL A 70 -0.74 -37.11 -1.20
CA VAL A 70 -1.94 -36.29 -1.48
C VAL A 70 -2.02 -35.14 -0.48
N LEU A 71 -1.74 -35.39 0.80
CA LEU A 71 -1.74 -34.36 1.83
C LEU A 71 -0.73 -33.26 1.56
N SER A 72 0.49 -33.61 1.12
CA SER A 72 1.50 -32.61 0.79
C SER A 72 1.12 -31.75 -0.43
N GLN A 73 0.42 -32.31 -1.43
CA GLN A 73 -0.11 -31.53 -2.56
C GLN A 73 -1.24 -30.60 -2.12
N VAL A 74 -2.10 -31.04 -1.22
CA VAL A 74 -3.15 -30.20 -0.66
C VAL A 74 -2.55 -29.05 0.15
N ASP A 75 -1.53 -29.30 0.97
CA ASP A 75 -0.82 -28.25 1.70
C ASP A 75 -0.22 -27.21 0.77
N LEU A 76 0.36 -27.62 -0.36
CA LEU A 76 0.90 -26.73 -1.37
C LEU A 76 -0.20 -25.88 -2.03
N LEU A 77 -1.34 -26.47 -2.39
CA LEU A 77 -2.49 -25.75 -2.94
C LEU A 77 -3.08 -24.76 -1.94
N GLN A 78 -3.17 -25.14 -0.68
CA GLN A 78 -3.60 -24.23 0.39
C GLN A 78 -2.64 -23.05 0.52
N GLN A 79 -1.34 -23.30 0.45
CA GLN A 79 -0.34 -22.22 0.50
C GLN A 79 -0.51 -21.26 -0.68
N TRP A 80 -0.63 -21.77 -1.90
CA TRP A 80 -0.85 -20.92 -3.09
C TRP A 80 -2.15 -20.13 -3.02
N THR A 81 -3.21 -20.72 -2.46
CA THR A 81 -4.49 -20.02 -2.27
C THR A 81 -4.36 -18.90 -1.24
N ARG A 82 -3.63 -19.12 -0.15
CA ARG A 82 -3.34 -18.06 0.85
C ARG A 82 -2.52 -16.93 0.24
N ASP A 83 -1.52 -17.27 -0.57
CA ASP A 83 -0.69 -16.28 -1.25
C ASP A 83 -1.49 -15.46 -2.27
N ALA A 84 -2.38 -16.12 -3.05
CA ALA A 84 -3.28 -15.44 -3.97
C ALA A 84 -4.27 -14.50 -3.24
N LEU A 85 -4.81 -14.94 -2.10
CA LEU A 85 -5.67 -14.10 -1.23
C LEU A 85 -4.91 -12.88 -0.69
N ALA A 86 -3.67 -13.05 -0.30
CA ALA A 86 -2.83 -11.96 0.18
C ALA A 86 -2.58 -10.94 -0.95
N ASN A 87 -2.18 -11.41 -2.13
CA ASN A 87 -1.94 -10.57 -3.30
C ASN A 87 -3.21 -9.79 -3.73
N LEU A 88 -4.38 -10.43 -3.68
CA LEU A 88 -5.64 -9.75 -3.98
C LEU A 88 -6.00 -8.67 -2.96
N ARG A 89 -5.75 -8.92 -1.68
CA ARG A 89 -5.96 -7.90 -0.64
C ARG A 89 -5.02 -6.71 -0.85
N ASP A 90 -3.79 -6.98 -1.24
CA ASP A 90 -2.81 -5.94 -1.54
C ASP A 90 -3.25 -5.12 -2.76
N ILE A 91 -3.69 -5.76 -3.85
CA ILE A 91 -4.26 -5.09 -5.03
C ILE A 91 -5.53 -4.30 -4.68
N ALA A 92 -6.46 -4.88 -3.93
CA ALA A 92 -7.68 -4.19 -3.50
C ALA A 92 -7.38 -2.98 -2.61
N TYR A 93 -6.33 -3.08 -1.79
CA TYR A 93 -5.86 -1.97 -0.97
C TYR A 93 -5.17 -0.91 -1.83
N ASP A 94 -4.37 -1.29 -2.82
CA ASP A 94 -3.72 -0.40 -3.78
C ASP A 94 -4.74 0.38 -4.63
N LEU A 95 -5.83 -0.28 -5.04
CA LEU A 95 -6.92 0.34 -5.78
C LEU A 95 -7.75 1.33 -4.93
N ARG A 96 -7.87 1.09 -3.63
CA ARG A 96 -8.55 2.07 -2.72
C ARG A 96 -7.80 3.40 -2.64
N GLY A 97 -6.53 3.41 -3.02
CA GLY A 97 -5.65 4.55 -2.75
C GLY A 97 -5.36 4.67 -1.24
N PRO A 98 -4.35 5.40 -0.83
CA PRO A 98 -4.25 5.81 0.55
C PRO A 98 -5.45 6.69 0.86
N GLU A 99 -6.01 6.57 2.05
CA GLU A 99 -6.70 7.73 2.63
C GLU A 99 -5.78 8.93 2.39
N PRO A 100 -6.30 10.08 1.92
CA PRO A 100 -5.43 11.20 1.62
C PRO A 100 -4.57 11.45 2.87
N VAL A 101 -3.29 11.05 2.78
CA VAL A 101 -2.28 11.56 3.69
C VAL A 101 -2.31 13.04 3.38
N GLU A 102 -3.11 13.79 4.15
CA GLU A 102 -3.06 15.25 4.06
C GLU A 102 -1.59 15.60 4.07
N ALA A 103 -1.15 16.35 3.08
CA ALA A 103 0.24 16.59 2.72
C ALA A 103 1.07 17.28 3.84
N GLY A 104 0.67 17.12 5.11
CA GLY A 104 1.19 17.83 6.25
C GLY A 104 1.94 17.01 7.28
N ASP A 105 1.57 15.77 7.55
CA ASP A 105 2.18 15.01 8.66
C ASP A 105 2.26 13.51 8.35
N PHE A 106 3.28 13.14 7.56
CA PHE A 106 3.55 11.75 7.23
C PHE A 106 3.74 10.87 8.48
N PRO A 107 4.49 11.27 9.55
CA PRO A 107 4.61 10.48 10.76
C PRO A 107 3.26 10.20 11.44
N THR A 108 2.37 11.18 11.55
CA THR A 108 1.05 10.98 12.14
C THR A 108 0.19 10.05 11.29
N ALA A 109 0.16 10.25 9.97
CA ALA A 109 -0.56 9.39 9.05
C ALA A 109 -0.06 7.92 9.10
N LEU A 110 1.26 7.74 9.17
CA LEU A 110 1.86 6.42 9.32
C LEU A 110 1.45 5.76 10.64
N ARG A 111 1.53 6.49 11.74
CA ARG A 111 1.17 6.00 13.08
C ARG A 111 -0.28 5.57 13.15
N THR A 112 -1.21 6.48 12.83
CA THR A 112 -2.66 6.24 13.03
C THR A 112 -3.27 5.38 11.93
N GLY A 113 -2.81 5.54 10.68
CA GLY A 113 -3.35 4.81 9.54
C GLY A 113 -2.76 3.41 9.35
N LEU A 114 -1.54 3.15 9.83
CA LEU A 114 -0.86 1.88 9.58
C LEU A 114 -0.39 1.19 10.86
N LEU A 115 0.42 1.83 11.70
CA LEU A 115 1.12 1.15 12.79
C LEU A 115 0.18 0.70 13.90
N GLU A 116 -0.71 1.58 14.38
CA GLU A 116 -1.67 1.26 15.43
C GLU A 116 -2.68 0.19 15.00
N PRO A 117 -3.31 0.26 13.81
CA PRO A 117 -4.17 -0.81 13.31
C PRO A 117 -3.44 -2.14 13.13
N PHE A 118 -2.19 -2.12 12.66
CA PHE A 118 -1.36 -3.31 12.52
C PHE A 118 -1.08 -3.95 13.89
N ALA A 119 -0.63 -3.17 14.87
CA ALA A 119 -0.35 -3.66 16.23
C ALA A 119 -1.59 -4.29 16.89
N LYS A 120 -2.76 -3.62 16.77
CA LYS A 120 -4.04 -4.14 17.28
C LYS A 120 -4.44 -5.46 16.64
N ARG A 121 -4.22 -5.61 15.34
CA ARG A 121 -4.62 -6.81 14.60
C ARG A 121 -3.69 -8.00 14.86
N THR A 122 -2.38 -7.74 14.96
CA THR A 122 -1.36 -8.80 15.03
C THR A 122 -0.92 -9.15 16.44
N GLY A 123 -1.11 -8.24 17.40
CA GLY A 123 -0.57 -8.35 18.75
C GLY A 123 0.93 -8.08 18.85
N ILE A 124 1.60 -7.68 17.74
CA ILE A 124 3.00 -7.31 17.73
C ILE A 124 3.14 -5.89 18.28
N GLU A 125 4.11 -5.68 19.18
CA GLU A 125 4.43 -4.34 19.66
C GLU A 125 5.12 -3.54 18.56
N VAL A 126 4.54 -2.38 18.18
CA VAL A 126 5.13 -1.51 17.15
C VAL A 126 5.52 -0.19 17.78
N ARG A 127 6.80 0.15 17.69
CA ARG A 127 7.36 1.40 18.16
C ARG A 127 7.71 2.29 16.98
N MET A 128 7.48 3.61 17.10
CA MET A 128 7.89 4.58 16.09
C MET A 128 8.77 5.65 16.70
N VAL A 129 9.91 5.89 16.08
CA VAL A 129 10.86 6.93 16.45
C VAL A 129 11.00 7.90 15.27
N VAL A 130 10.79 9.18 15.52
CA VAL A 130 11.01 10.24 14.53
C VAL A 130 12.20 11.07 15.02
N ALA A 131 13.29 11.01 14.27
CA ALA A 131 14.49 11.75 14.60
C ALA A 131 14.35 13.23 14.25
N GLU A 132 15.11 14.07 14.96
CA GLU A 132 15.21 15.49 14.64
C GLU A 132 15.68 15.69 13.19
N GLY A 133 15.06 16.65 12.51
CA GLY A 133 15.36 16.97 11.10
C GLY A 133 14.61 16.11 10.07
N TRP A 134 13.64 15.30 10.47
CA TRP A 134 12.65 14.77 9.54
C TRP A 134 11.92 15.94 8.85
N PRO A 135 11.68 15.91 7.51
CA PRO A 135 11.04 17.01 6.82
C PRO A 135 9.58 17.15 7.28
N GLU A 136 9.14 18.38 7.47
CA GLU A 136 7.78 18.72 7.85
C GLU A 136 6.77 18.29 6.76
N HIS A 137 7.18 18.39 5.51
CA HIS A 137 6.35 18.01 4.35
C HIS A 137 7.11 17.08 3.41
N LEU A 138 6.42 16.06 2.92
CA LEU A 138 6.87 15.21 1.82
C LEU A 138 5.98 15.43 0.60
N PRO A 139 6.52 15.35 -0.63
CA PRO A 139 5.69 15.27 -1.82
C PRO A 139 4.70 14.10 -1.70
N ALA A 140 3.44 14.31 -2.09
CA ALA A 140 2.37 13.31 -1.90
C ALA A 140 2.72 11.94 -2.52
N ALA A 141 3.34 11.93 -3.71
CA ALA A 141 3.80 10.69 -4.34
C ALA A 141 4.87 9.97 -3.50
N ALA A 142 5.83 10.71 -2.93
CA ALA A 142 6.86 10.13 -2.08
C ALA A 142 6.28 9.60 -0.76
N ALA A 143 5.36 10.34 -0.15
CA ALA A 143 4.67 9.91 1.06
C ALA A 143 3.90 8.59 0.83
N LEU A 144 3.23 8.47 -0.31
CA LEU A 144 2.50 7.26 -0.69
C LEU A 144 3.43 6.06 -0.84
N ASP A 145 4.49 6.19 -1.64
CA ASP A 145 5.40 5.07 -1.90
C ASP A 145 6.15 4.65 -0.62
N LEU A 146 6.55 5.61 0.22
CA LEU A 146 7.15 5.31 1.52
C LEU A 146 6.17 4.60 2.46
N TYR A 147 4.91 5.04 2.50
CA TYR A 147 3.86 4.37 3.26
C TYR A 147 3.70 2.91 2.82
N ARG A 148 3.69 2.65 1.49
CA ARG A 148 3.60 1.29 0.94
C ARG A 148 4.83 0.43 1.26
N ILE A 149 6.01 1.02 1.23
CA ILE A 149 7.22 0.31 1.64
C ILE A 149 7.16 -0.11 3.11
N VAL A 150 6.74 0.78 4.01
CA VAL A 150 6.59 0.44 5.43
C VAL A 150 5.51 -0.62 5.63
N GLN A 151 4.38 -0.51 4.94
CA GLN A 151 3.29 -1.49 4.99
C GLN A 151 3.78 -2.89 4.61
N GLU A 152 4.50 -3.03 3.50
CA GLU A 152 5.04 -4.30 3.04
C GLU A 152 6.11 -4.84 3.99
N ALA A 153 6.95 -3.97 4.55
CA ALA A 153 7.95 -4.36 5.54
C ALA A 153 7.32 -4.94 6.82
N LEU A 154 6.25 -4.31 7.33
CA LEU A 154 5.47 -4.82 8.47
C LEU A 154 4.82 -6.18 8.16
N GLN A 155 4.28 -6.31 6.95
CA GLN A 155 3.64 -7.54 6.50
C GLN A 155 4.67 -8.69 6.39
N ASN A 156 5.87 -8.39 5.91
CA ASN A 156 6.96 -9.36 5.84
C ASN A 156 7.41 -9.80 7.23
N ALA A 157 7.55 -8.87 8.16
CA ALA A 157 7.85 -9.19 9.56
C ALA A 157 6.77 -10.11 10.16
N TYR A 158 5.49 -9.78 9.99
CA TYR A 158 4.39 -10.60 10.50
C TYR A 158 4.37 -12.01 9.91
N ARG A 159 4.61 -12.14 8.59
CA ARG A 159 4.51 -13.45 7.90
C ARG A 159 5.73 -14.34 8.13
N HIS A 160 6.91 -13.74 8.31
CA HIS A 160 8.17 -14.49 8.15
C HIS A 160 9.12 -14.42 9.33
N SER A 161 8.99 -13.41 10.22
CA SER A 161 10.01 -13.21 11.26
C SER A 161 9.69 -13.83 12.61
N SER A 162 8.43 -14.14 12.91
CA SER A 162 7.99 -14.50 14.27
C SER A 162 8.36 -13.43 15.31
N ALA A 163 8.46 -12.17 14.89
CA ALA A 163 8.83 -11.05 15.74
C ALA A 163 7.79 -10.77 16.81
N ARG A 164 8.26 -10.25 17.93
CA ARG A 164 7.42 -9.71 19.02
C ARG A 164 7.37 -8.20 18.99
N THR A 165 8.43 -7.59 18.49
CA THR A 165 8.60 -6.13 18.45
C THR A 165 9.06 -5.71 17.06
N ILE A 166 8.47 -4.63 16.55
CA ILE A 166 8.92 -3.96 15.33
C ILE A 166 9.15 -2.48 15.66
N GLU A 167 10.29 -1.96 15.25
CA GLU A 167 10.62 -0.54 15.35
C GLU A 167 10.62 0.09 13.96
N VAL A 168 9.95 1.23 13.83
CA VAL A 168 9.94 2.06 12.63
C VAL A 168 10.63 3.38 12.94
N SER A 169 11.79 3.61 12.36
CA SER A 169 12.59 4.83 12.57
C SER A 169 12.52 5.71 11.33
N LEU A 170 12.24 6.99 11.52
CA LEU A 170 12.24 8.02 10.49
C LEU A 170 13.32 9.05 10.80
N GLY A 171 14.20 9.35 9.85
CA GLY A 171 15.29 10.30 10.09
C GLY A 171 15.98 10.77 8.82
N ARG A 172 17.05 11.54 9.01
CA ARG A 172 17.96 11.90 7.92
C ARG A 172 18.89 10.73 7.61
N SER A 173 19.07 10.45 6.33
CA SER A 173 20.07 9.47 5.91
C SER A 173 21.50 10.00 6.13
N ARG A 174 22.46 9.08 6.26
CA ARG A 174 23.89 9.42 6.20
C ARG A 174 24.27 10.00 4.83
N ILE A 175 23.48 9.75 3.81
CA ILE A 175 23.63 10.37 2.48
C ILE A 175 23.10 11.80 2.59
N ARG A 176 23.96 12.78 2.31
CA ARG A 176 23.60 14.20 2.39
C ARG A 176 22.41 14.50 1.45
N GLY A 177 21.39 15.19 1.97
CA GLY A 177 20.20 15.55 1.21
C GLY A 177 19.20 14.41 1.03
N ALA A 178 19.29 13.36 1.85
CA ALA A 178 18.35 12.25 1.81
C ALA A 178 17.69 12.02 3.18
N ILE A 179 16.49 11.47 3.18
CA ILE A 179 15.80 10.91 4.34
C ILE A 179 15.89 9.39 4.31
N GLU A 180 15.70 8.79 5.46
CA GLU A 180 15.76 7.35 5.63
C GLU A 180 14.62 6.88 6.53
N ILE A 181 13.97 5.78 6.12
CA ILE A 181 13.06 5.03 6.96
C ILE A 181 13.67 3.64 7.17
N THR A 182 13.70 3.20 8.42
CA THR A 182 14.15 1.85 8.76
C THR A 182 13.02 1.14 9.48
N VAL A 183 12.68 -0.07 9.05
CA VAL A 183 11.78 -0.99 9.74
C VAL A 183 12.60 -2.16 10.22
N THR A 184 12.67 -2.35 11.54
CA THR A 184 13.49 -3.36 12.20
C THR A 184 12.62 -4.29 13.00
N ASP A 185 12.75 -5.59 12.82
CA ASP A 185 12.12 -6.61 13.66
C ASP A 185 13.14 -7.32 14.56
N ASP A 186 12.64 -7.94 15.63
CA ASP A 186 13.41 -8.76 16.57
C ASP A 186 13.23 -10.27 16.34
N GLY A 187 12.83 -10.67 15.12
CA GLY A 187 12.49 -12.05 14.80
C GLY A 187 13.69 -12.94 14.46
N ILE A 188 13.43 -14.00 13.67
CA ILE A 188 14.43 -15.02 13.34
C ILE A 188 15.50 -14.57 12.34
N GLY A 189 15.35 -13.35 11.78
CA GLY A 189 16.29 -12.78 10.80
C GLY A 189 16.16 -13.37 9.40
N LEU A 190 17.10 -12.98 8.54
CA LEU A 190 17.17 -13.43 7.16
C LEU A 190 17.76 -14.85 7.09
N PRO A 191 17.28 -15.72 6.18
CA PRO A 191 17.95 -16.98 5.87
C PRO A 191 19.41 -16.75 5.44
N VAL A 192 20.28 -17.70 5.75
CA VAL A 192 21.70 -17.63 5.38
C VAL A 192 21.85 -17.45 3.87
N MET A 193 22.78 -16.56 3.46
CA MET A 193 23.07 -16.20 2.07
C MET A 193 23.14 -17.41 1.14
N GLY A 194 22.24 -17.47 0.16
CA GLY A 194 22.19 -18.51 -0.88
C GLY A 194 20.80 -19.01 -1.25
N GLU A 195 19.80 -18.89 -0.36
CA GLU A 195 18.44 -19.42 -0.58
C GLU A 195 17.37 -18.33 -0.83
N LEU A 196 17.73 -17.05 -0.73
CA LEU A 196 16.81 -15.95 -0.95
C LEU A 196 16.55 -15.72 -2.45
N ARG A 197 15.53 -16.37 -2.97
CA ARG A 197 14.81 -15.75 -4.10
C ARG A 197 14.00 -14.58 -3.52
N PRO A 198 14.29 -13.33 -3.91
CA PRO A 198 13.53 -12.19 -3.40
C PRO A 198 12.06 -12.41 -3.76
N GLY A 199 11.20 -12.46 -2.74
CA GLY A 199 9.76 -12.52 -2.94
C GLY A 199 9.25 -11.26 -3.65
N HIS A 200 8.08 -11.33 -4.25
CA HIS A 200 7.47 -10.20 -4.98
C HIS A 200 7.39 -8.92 -4.13
N GLY A 201 7.16 -9.02 -2.82
CA GLY A 201 7.11 -7.88 -1.91
C GLY A 201 8.43 -7.11 -1.84
N LEU A 202 9.57 -7.80 -1.74
CA LEU A 202 10.88 -7.15 -1.69
C LEU A 202 11.26 -6.50 -3.03
N ILE A 203 10.87 -7.13 -4.15
CA ILE A 203 11.05 -6.55 -5.49
C ILE A 203 10.24 -5.26 -5.61
N GLY A 204 8.94 -5.28 -5.27
CA GLY A 204 8.07 -4.11 -5.33
C GLY A 204 8.53 -2.96 -4.43
N MET A 205 9.05 -3.25 -3.23
CA MET A 205 9.64 -2.22 -2.36
C MET A 205 10.88 -1.58 -2.99
N ARG A 206 11.77 -2.36 -3.63
CA ARG A 206 12.95 -1.83 -4.33
C ARG A 206 12.58 -0.97 -5.53
N GLU A 207 11.60 -1.39 -6.31
CA GLU A 207 11.09 -0.64 -7.46
C GLU A 207 10.51 0.72 -7.02
N ARG A 208 9.69 0.76 -5.96
CA ARG A 208 9.16 2.02 -5.40
C ARG A 208 10.28 2.94 -4.93
N ALA A 209 11.26 2.42 -4.20
CA ALA A 209 12.41 3.20 -3.76
C ALA A 209 13.20 3.78 -4.95
N ALA A 210 13.40 2.99 -6.01
CA ALA A 210 14.07 3.43 -7.23
C ALA A 210 13.28 4.50 -7.99
N MET A 211 11.95 4.40 -8.06
CA MET A 211 11.10 5.45 -8.66
C MET A 211 11.21 6.80 -7.93
N LEU A 212 11.49 6.77 -6.62
CA LEU A 212 11.77 7.97 -5.83
C LEU A 212 13.23 8.46 -5.94
N GLY A 213 14.03 7.87 -6.83
CA GLY A 213 15.46 8.19 -6.97
C GLY A 213 16.33 7.69 -5.81
N GLY A 214 15.80 6.79 -5.00
CA GLY A 214 16.46 6.24 -3.82
C GLY A 214 16.85 4.77 -3.96
N GLY A 215 17.07 4.13 -2.82
CA GLY A 215 17.41 2.71 -2.78
C GLY A 215 16.90 2.03 -1.51
N LEU A 216 16.81 0.69 -1.55
CA LEU A 216 16.39 -0.13 -0.43
C LEU A 216 17.39 -1.25 -0.17
N VAL A 217 17.76 -1.40 1.09
CA VAL A 217 18.68 -2.41 1.59
C VAL A 217 17.95 -3.26 2.63
N THR A 218 18.25 -4.56 2.62
CA THR A 218 17.79 -5.51 3.64
C THR A 218 19.01 -6.10 4.30
N GLU A 219 19.10 -5.99 5.61
CA GLU A 219 20.26 -6.42 6.39
C GLU A 219 19.84 -7.09 7.71
N PRO A 220 20.70 -7.91 8.33
CA PRO A 220 20.45 -8.43 9.68
C PRO A 220 20.35 -7.28 10.68
N SER A 221 19.40 -7.38 11.61
CA SER A 221 19.24 -6.46 12.71
C SER A 221 20.18 -6.77 13.86
N ALA A 222 20.57 -5.75 14.61
CA ALA A 222 21.33 -5.91 15.85
C ALA A 222 20.57 -6.69 16.93
N SER A 223 19.25 -6.72 16.88
CA SER A 223 18.35 -7.50 17.75
C SER A 223 18.20 -8.96 17.33
N GLY A 224 18.86 -9.40 16.25
CA GLY A 224 18.80 -10.78 15.72
C GLY A 224 17.82 -10.97 14.58
N GLY A 225 16.88 -10.04 14.34
CA GLY A 225 15.91 -10.07 13.26
C GLY A 225 16.39 -9.43 11.95
N THR A 226 15.49 -8.77 11.24
CA THR A 226 15.75 -8.12 9.95
C THR A 226 15.57 -6.61 10.05
N ALA A 227 16.41 -5.85 9.36
CA ALA A 227 16.23 -4.43 9.12
C ALA A 227 16.02 -4.18 7.62
N ILE A 228 14.92 -3.51 7.27
CA ILE A 228 14.64 -2.99 5.94
C ILE A 228 14.82 -1.49 5.98
N ARG A 229 15.78 -0.98 5.21
CA ARG A 229 16.16 0.41 5.17
C ARG A 229 15.92 0.98 3.79
N VAL A 230 15.12 2.04 3.69
CA VAL A 230 14.90 2.81 2.47
C VAL A 230 15.43 4.21 2.63
N ALA A 231 16.24 4.67 1.68
CA ALA A 231 16.74 6.04 1.64
C ALA A 231 16.34 6.70 0.32
N ILE A 232 15.77 7.92 0.38
CA ILE A 232 15.36 8.68 -0.79
C ILE A 232 15.92 10.12 -0.70
N PRO A 233 16.31 10.74 -1.84
CA PRO A 233 16.68 12.13 -1.85
C PRO A 233 15.49 13.03 -1.51
N ILE A 234 15.74 14.08 -0.74
CA ILE A 234 14.80 15.21 -0.58
C ILE A 234 15.38 16.40 -1.31
N VAL A 235 14.64 16.85 -2.32
CA VAL A 235 14.99 18.05 -3.11
C VAL A 235 14.41 19.29 -2.42
#